data_284f944d4c3e018758bea809b63133f3
#
_entry.id   284f944d4c3e018758bea809b63133f3
#
_cell.length_a   1.000
_cell.length_b   1.000
_cell.length_c   1.000
_cell.angle_alpha   90.00
_cell.angle_beta   90.00
_cell.angle_gamma   90.00
#
_symmetry.space_group_name_H-M   'P 1'
#
loop_
_entity.id
_entity.type
_entity.pdbx_description
1 polymer ?
#
loop_
_entity_poly.entity_id
_entity_poly.type
_entity_poly.pdbx_seq_one_letter_code
_entity_poly.pdbx_strand_id
1 'polypeptide(L)'
;MQTAIRTRFAPSPTGYMHLGNIWVAFLNWLWTRQHGGAIVLRIEDIDRQRSHAEYIEGIKEDLAWMGLSYDEGPGGSYSYGTPVQSLRFPLYQEIMDRWKEAGEIYPCFCSRARLHSIASAPHEGEGLPVYDGHCRRLSAEEVADREKGKAPSWRLRMEES
;
A
#
# COMPACT_ATOMS: atom_id res chain seq x y z
N MET A 1 -26.08 -18.78 3.79
CA MET A 1 -26.12 -17.47 3.13
C MET A 1 -24.82 -17.34 2.34
N GLN A 2 -24.86 -17.24 1.04
CA GLN A 2 -23.68 -17.00 0.22
C GLN A 2 -23.24 -15.55 0.45
N THR A 3 -22.02 -15.33 0.93
CA THR A 3 -21.47 -13.98 1.11
C THR A 3 -21.39 -13.31 -0.24
N ALA A 4 -21.98 -12.12 -0.39
CA ALA A 4 -21.94 -11.38 -1.65
C ALA A 4 -20.47 -11.11 -2.03
N ILE A 5 -20.09 -11.44 -3.26
CA ILE A 5 -18.72 -11.20 -3.76
C ILE A 5 -18.49 -9.70 -3.85
N ARG A 6 -17.35 -9.27 -3.33
CA ARG A 6 -16.90 -7.87 -3.42
C ARG A 6 -15.43 -7.86 -3.79
N THR A 7 -15.12 -7.38 -4.97
CA THR A 7 -13.74 -7.26 -5.48
C THR A 7 -13.24 -5.83 -5.44
N ARG A 8 -11.94 -5.64 -5.66
CA ARG A 8 -11.33 -4.33 -5.66
C ARG A 8 -10.31 -4.20 -6.78
N PHE A 9 -10.46 -3.14 -7.57
CA PHE A 9 -9.39 -2.61 -8.40
C PHE A 9 -8.75 -1.41 -7.70
N ALA A 10 -7.43 -1.44 -7.49
CA ALA A 10 -6.74 -0.48 -6.64
C ALA A 10 -5.47 0.08 -7.32
N PRO A 11 -5.63 0.89 -8.38
CA PRO A 11 -4.51 1.47 -9.10
C PRO A 11 -3.85 2.62 -8.32
N SER A 12 -2.51 2.73 -8.46
CA SER A 12 -1.76 3.91 -8.02
C SER A 12 -1.70 4.91 -9.17
N PRO A 13 -2.13 6.18 -8.99
CA PRO A 13 -2.21 7.18 -10.04
C PRO A 13 -0.85 7.86 -10.28
N THR A 14 0.18 7.07 -10.59
CA THR A 14 1.57 7.51 -10.84
C THR A 14 1.90 7.62 -12.32
N GLY A 15 0.93 7.41 -13.20
CA GLY A 15 0.98 7.44 -14.65
C GLY A 15 -0.34 6.97 -15.23
N TYR A 16 -0.48 7.06 -16.56
CA TYR A 16 -1.63 6.50 -17.26
C TYR A 16 -1.65 4.97 -17.16
N MET A 17 -2.85 4.38 -17.25
CA MET A 17 -2.99 2.92 -17.23
C MET A 17 -2.30 2.29 -18.43
N HIS A 18 -1.63 1.18 -18.21
CA HIS A 18 -1.10 0.33 -19.25
C HIS A 18 -1.87 -1.00 -19.33
N LEU A 19 -1.63 -1.80 -20.36
CA LEU A 19 -2.35 -3.05 -20.60
C LEU A 19 -2.44 -3.98 -19.38
N GLY A 20 -1.38 -4.02 -18.54
CA GLY A 20 -1.37 -4.83 -17.32
C GLY A 20 -2.40 -4.35 -16.28
N ASN A 21 -2.57 -3.03 -16.10
CA ASN A 21 -3.59 -2.48 -15.22
C ASN A 21 -4.98 -2.79 -15.74
N ILE A 22 -5.20 -2.60 -17.05
CA ILE A 22 -6.46 -2.88 -17.74
C ILE A 22 -6.84 -4.35 -17.59
N TRP A 23 -5.88 -5.26 -17.78
CA TRP A 23 -6.10 -6.69 -17.62
C TRP A 23 -6.58 -7.06 -16.21
N VAL A 24 -5.94 -6.50 -15.18
CA VAL A 24 -6.36 -6.71 -13.79
C VAL A 24 -7.76 -6.15 -13.55
N ALA A 25 -8.06 -4.93 -14.04
CA ALA A 25 -9.39 -4.33 -13.95
C ALA A 25 -10.45 -5.20 -14.61
N PHE A 26 -10.17 -5.68 -15.84
CA PHE A 26 -11.07 -6.55 -16.61
C PHE A 26 -11.35 -7.88 -15.90
N LEU A 27 -10.33 -8.56 -15.37
CA LEU A 27 -10.53 -9.82 -14.65
C LEU A 27 -11.37 -9.63 -13.39
N ASN A 28 -11.12 -8.55 -12.62
CA ASN A 28 -11.96 -8.21 -11.46
C ASN A 28 -13.41 -7.95 -11.88
N TRP A 29 -13.60 -7.19 -12.95
CA TRP A 29 -14.91 -6.85 -13.47
C TRP A 29 -15.66 -8.10 -13.92
N LEU A 30 -15.03 -8.94 -14.78
CA LEU A 30 -15.61 -10.16 -15.31
C LEU A 30 -16.05 -11.11 -14.20
N TRP A 31 -15.15 -11.39 -13.24
CA TRP A 31 -15.44 -12.27 -12.11
C TRP A 31 -16.61 -11.75 -11.29
N THR A 32 -16.58 -10.45 -10.97
CA THR A 32 -17.61 -9.85 -10.11
C THR A 32 -18.97 -9.84 -10.80
N ARG A 33 -19.04 -9.47 -12.08
CA ARG A 33 -20.29 -9.42 -12.84
C ARG A 33 -20.89 -10.81 -13.03
N GLN A 34 -20.06 -11.81 -13.29
CA GLN A 34 -20.50 -13.20 -13.38
C GLN A 34 -21.18 -13.71 -12.10
N HIS A 35 -20.76 -13.21 -10.95
CA HIS A 35 -21.28 -13.67 -9.65
C HIS A 35 -22.25 -12.68 -8.99
N GLY A 36 -22.70 -11.65 -9.70
CA GLY A 36 -23.66 -10.67 -9.16
C GLY A 36 -23.12 -9.86 -7.97
N GLY A 37 -21.79 -9.67 -7.92
CA GLY A 37 -21.11 -8.96 -6.85
C GLY A 37 -20.92 -7.46 -7.11
N ALA A 38 -20.16 -6.78 -6.22
CA ALA A 38 -19.80 -5.37 -6.32
C ALA A 38 -18.30 -5.15 -6.53
N ILE A 39 -17.94 -4.17 -7.35
CA ILE A 39 -16.57 -3.74 -7.59
C ILE A 39 -16.29 -2.42 -6.91
N VAL A 40 -15.19 -2.36 -6.18
CA VAL A 40 -14.65 -1.15 -5.57
C VAL A 40 -13.48 -0.62 -6.40
N LEU A 41 -13.57 0.62 -6.86
CA LEU A 41 -12.41 1.37 -7.32
C LEU A 41 -11.78 2.09 -6.12
N ARG A 42 -10.54 1.76 -5.78
CA ARG A 42 -9.80 2.43 -4.72
C ARG A 42 -8.55 3.10 -5.30
N ILE A 43 -8.38 4.37 -5.06
CA ILE A 43 -7.21 5.13 -5.49
C ILE A 43 -6.11 5.01 -4.45
N GLU A 44 -4.96 4.45 -4.84
CA GLU A 44 -3.80 4.27 -3.96
C GLU A 44 -2.75 5.35 -4.21
N ASP A 45 -3.02 6.56 -3.74
CA ASP A 45 -2.27 7.80 -3.94
C ASP A 45 -1.39 8.19 -2.74
N ILE A 46 -0.86 7.20 -2.00
CA ILE A 46 0.02 7.44 -0.84
C ILE A 46 1.32 8.11 -1.25
N ASP A 47 1.87 7.75 -2.41
CA ASP A 47 3.06 8.38 -2.96
C ASP A 47 2.70 9.74 -3.58
N ARG A 48 2.63 10.75 -2.70
CA ARG A 48 2.23 12.12 -3.10
C ARG A 48 3.15 12.76 -4.13
N GLN A 49 4.41 12.32 -4.25
CA GLN A 49 5.37 12.89 -5.20
C GLN A 49 5.08 12.43 -6.64
N ARG A 50 4.58 11.20 -6.79
CA ARG A 50 4.31 10.60 -8.11
C ARG A 50 2.83 10.52 -8.44
N SER A 51 1.93 10.70 -7.47
CA SER A 51 0.48 10.65 -7.68
C SER A 51 -0.04 12.03 -8.13
N HIS A 52 -0.73 12.07 -9.26
CA HIS A 52 -1.28 13.29 -9.83
C HIS A 52 -2.78 13.14 -10.11
N ALA A 53 -3.52 14.25 -9.93
CA ALA A 53 -4.97 14.28 -10.12
C ALA A 53 -5.37 13.91 -11.57
N GLU A 54 -4.58 14.30 -12.55
CA GLU A 54 -4.81 13.96 -13.97
C GLU A 54 -4.85 12.45 -14.21
N TYR A 55 -4.00 11.66 -13.52
CA TYR A 55 -4.00 10.21 -13.66
C TYR A 55 -5.19 9.56 -12.95
N ILE A 56 -5.71 10.19 -11.87
CA ILE A 56 -6.95 9.73 -11.21
C ILE A 56 -8.14 9.88 -12.18
N GLU A 57 -8.25 11.02 -12.84
CA GLU A 57 -9.29 11.23 -13.85
C GLU A 57 -9.09 10.30 -15.06
N GLY A 58 -7.85 10.16 -15.56
CA GLY A 58 -7.53 9.23 -16.64
C GLY A 58 -7.93 7.79 -16.33
N ILE A 59 -7.71 7.30 -15.10
CA ILE A 59 -8.18 5.97 -14.67
C ILE A 59 -9.70 5.83 -14.81
N LYS A 60 -10.47 6.84 -14.39
CA LYS A 60 -11.94 6.82 -14.49
C LYS A 60 -12.40 6.85 -15.94
N GLU A 61 -11.79 7.71 -16.75
CA GLU A 61 -12.09 7.85 -18.18
C GLU A 61 -11.79 6.54 -18.94
N ASP A 62 -10.63 5.95 -18.72
CA ASP A 62 -10.23 4.68 -19.35
C ASP A 62 -11.18 3.54 -18.97
N LEU A 63 -11.55 3.42 -17.69
CA LEU A 63 -12.50 2.41 -17.24
C LEU A 63 -13.88 2.62 -17.88
N ALA A 64 -14.36 3.88 -17.94
CA ALA A 64 -15.63 4.21 -18.58
C ALA A 64 -15.61 3.92 -20.08
N TRP A 65 -14.54 4.28 -20.78
CA TRP A 65 -14.36 4.01 -22.21
C TRP A 65 -14.39 2.51 -22.53
N MET A 66 -13.80 1.68 -21.66
CA MET A 66 -13.79 0.23 -21.80
C MET A 66 -15.09 -0.45 -21.32
N GLY A 67 -16.05 0.28 -20.77
CA GLY A 67 -17.26 -0.27 -20.18
C GLY A 67 -17.04 -1.05 -18.87
N LEU A 68 -15.90 -0.87 -18.20
CA LEU A 68 -15.56 -1.53 -16.94
C LEU A 68 -16.08 -0.72 -15.76
N SER A 69 -17.39 -0.68 -15.59
CA SER A 69 -18.04 0.06 -14.49
C SER A 69 -17.69 -0.48 -13.11
N TYR A 70 -17.53 0.40 -12.14
CA TYR A 70 -17.42 0.07 -10.70
C TYR A 70 -18.68 0.54 -9.96
N ASP A 71 -18.98 -0.12 -8.83
CA ASP A 71 -20.18 0.12 -8.03
C ASP A 71 -19.91 1.06 -6.86
N GLU A 72 -18.69 1.00 -6.31
CA GLU A 72 -18.22 1.83 -5.22
C GLU A 72 -16.88 2.48 -5.59
N GLY A 73 -16.71 3.77 -5.26
CA GLY A 73 -15.46 4.44 -5.61
C GLY A 73 -15.50 5.96 -5.43
N PRO A 74 -14.46 6.66 -5.94
CA PRO A 74 -14.38 8.11 -5.88
C PRO A 74 -15.56 8.78 -6.60
N GLY A 75 -16.23 9.72 -5.91
CA GLY A 75 -17.40 10.43 -6.43
C GLY A 75 -18.73 9.66 -6.33
N GLY A 76 -18.71 8.43 -5.82
CA GLY A 76 -19.89 7.59 -5.66
C GLY A 76 -20.07 7.05 -4.25
N SER A 77 -20.91 6.04 -4.11
CA SER A 77 -21.12 5.33 -2.85
C SER A 77 -19.86 4.61 -2.40
N TYR A 78 -19.57 4.66 -1.10
CA TYR A 78 -18.53 3.85 -0.47
C TYR A 78 -18.84 3.62 1.01
N SER A 79 -19.07 2.37 1.40
CA SER A 79 -19.59 2.03 2.73
C SER A 79 -18.53 2.06 3.85
N TYR A 80 -17.25 2.19 3.55
CA TYR A 80 -16.14 2.02 4.51
C TYR A 80 -15.20 3.24 4.58
N GLY A 81 -15.75 4.43 4.70
CA GLY A 81 -15.01 5.69 4.78
C GLY A 81 -14.74 6.29 3.40
N THR A 82 -13.46 6.49 3.00
CA THR A 82 -13.10 7.00 1.69
C THR A 82 -12.34 5.98 0.85
N PRO A 83 -12.64 5.86 -0.46
CA PRO A 83 -11.89 5.01 -1.39
C PRO A 83 -10.57 5.64 -1.87
N VAL A 84 -10.26 6.87 -1.46
CA VAL A 84 -9.00 7.56 -1.78
C VAL A 84 -8.05 7.44 -0.60
N GLN A 85 -6.90 6.81 -0.81
CA GLN A 85 -6.02 6.38 0.28
C GLN A 85 -5.36 7.56 1.01
N SER A 86 -5.00 8.63 0.30
CA SER A 86 -4.43 9.84 0.90
C SER A 86 -5.37 10.53 1.90
N LEU A 87 -6.68 10.39 1.72
CA LEU A 87 -7.68 10.93 2.64
C LEU A 87 -7.82 10.11 3.94
N ARG A 88 -7.11 8.97 4.03
CA ARG A 88 -7.08 8.09 5.20
C ARG A 88 -5.84 8.28 6.07
N PHE A 89 -4.97 9.23 5.77
CA PHE A 89 -3.77 9.47 6.57
C PHE A 89 -4.03 9.68 8.07
N PRO A 90 -5.09 10.38 8.50
CA PRO A 90 -5.38 10.50 9.93
C PRO A 90 -5.59 9.14 10.62
N LEU A 91 -6.32 8.22 9.96
CA LEU A 91 -6.52 6.85 10.45
C LEU A 91 -5.19 6.07 10.50
N TYR A 92 -4.35 6.22 9.48
CA TYR A 92 -3.04 5.55 9.47
C TYR A 92 -2.13 6.08 10.58
N GLN A 93 -2.17 7.39 10.83
CA GLN A 93 -1.39 8.01 11.90
C GLN A 93 -1.84 7.49 13.28
N GLU A 94 -3.14 7.42 13.53
CA GLU A 94 -3.69 6.87 14.78
C GLU A 94 -3.23 5.43 15.03
N ILE A 95 -3.28 4.57 13.99
CA ILE A 95 -2.83 3.19 14.10
C ILE A 95 -1.32 3.12 14.35
N MET A 96 -0.54 3.94 13.64
CA MET A 96 0.92 4.02 13.82
C MET A 96 1.29 4.45 15.24
N ASP A 97 0.59 5.40 15.80
CA ASP A 97 0.87 5.89 17.15
C ASP A 97 0.52 4.84 18.21
N ARG A 98 -0.60 4.13 18.07
CA ARG A 98 -0.92 2.98 18.93
C ARG A 98 0.14 1.88 18.85
N TRP A 99 0.65 1.56 17.65
CA TRP A 99 1.70 0.55 17.48
C TRP A 99 3.05 0.98 18.05
N LYS A 100 3.37 2.29 18.02
CA LYS A 100 4.56 2.83 18.70
C LYS A 100 4.45 2.69 20.22
N GLU A 101 3.30 3.09 20.78
CA GLU A 101 3.02 2.99 22.22
C GLU A 101 3.04 1.53 22.70
N ALA A 102 2.50 0.59 21.91
CA ALA A 102 2.52 -0.84 22.21
C ALA A 102 3.90 -1.50 21.99
N GLY A 103 4.88 -0.78 21.39
CA GLY A 103 6.17 -1.35 21.02
C GLY A 103 6.14 -2.35 19.88
N GLU A 104 5.05 -2.44 19.15
CA GLU A 104 4.84 -3.32 17.99
C GLU A 104 5.70 -2.95 16.78
N ILE A 105 6.09 -1.70 16.70
CA ILE A 105 6.96 -1.17 15.64
C ILE A 105 8.19 -0.49 16.22
N TYR A 106 9.24 -0.42 15.41
CA TYR A 106 10.49 0.24 15.77
C TYR A 106 11.02 1.09 14.61
N PRO A 107 11.78 2.18 14.90
CA PRO A 107 12.34 3.04 13.88
C PRO A 107 13.54 2.39 13.19
N CYS A 108 13.61 2.53 11.87
CA CYS A 108 14.69 2.02 11.04
C CYS A 108 15.30 3.13 10.18
N PHE A 109 16.59 3.34 10.29
CA PHE A 109 17.36 4.37 9.59
C PHE A 109 18.19 3.81 8.41
N CYS A 110 18.04 2.55 8.06
CA CYS A 110 18.78 1.93 6.98
C CYS A 110 18.51 2.61 5.63
N SER A 111 19.56 2.80 4.83
CA SER A 111 19.43 3.28 3.46
C SER A 111 18.92 2.17 2.52
N ARG A 112 18.37 2.54 1.37
CA ARG A 112 18.01 1.58 0.32
C ARG A 112 19.22 0.77 -0.15
N ALA A 113 20.38 1.42 -0.30
CA ALA A 113 21.63 0.74 -0.68
C ALA A 113 22.01 -0.35 0.32
N ARG A 114 21.92 -0.08 1.65
CA ARG A 114 22.15 -1.09 2.67
C ARG A 114 21.17 -2.25 2.58
N LEU A 115 19.88 -1.96 2.41
CA LEU A 115 18.86 -3.01 2.30
C LEU A 115 19.10 -3.89 1.05
N HIS A 116 19.51 -3.29 -0.06
CA HIS A 116 19.89 -4.03 -1.28
C HIS A 116 21.15 -4.87 -1.07
N SER A 117 22.16 -4.37 -0.36
CA SER A 117 23.39 -5.14 -0.11
C SER A 117 23.13 -6.39 0.75
N ILE A 118 22.19 -6.30 1.71
CA ILE A 118 21.76 -7.46 2.50
C ILE A 118 21.00 -8.45 1.61
N ALA A 119 20.10 -7.95 0.76
CA ALA A 119 19.33 -8.77 -0.17
C ALA A 119 20.19 -9.48 -1.22
N SER A 120 21.35 -8.90 -1.58
CA SER A 120 22.28 -9.41 -2.59
C SER A 120 23.40 -10.26 -1.99
N ALA A 121 23.51 -10.34 -0.65
CA ALA A 121 24.52 -11.19 -0.02
C ALA A 121 24.21 -12.67 -0.30
N PRO A 122 25.24 -13.52 -0.59
CA PRO A 122 25.03 -14.95 -0.73
C PRO A 122 24.44 -15.51 0.56
N HIS A 123 23.22 -16.02 0.50
CA HIS A 123 22.61 -16.76 1.59
C HIS A 123 22.87 -18.24 1.36
N GLU A 124 23.35 -18.95 2.37
CA GLU A 124 23.39 -20.41 2.35
C GLU A 124 21.93 -20.91 2.44
N GLY A 125 21.38 -21.30 1.27
CA GLY A 125 20.00 -21.82 1.15
C GLY A 125 19.10 -20.96 0.28
N GLU A 126 18.01 -21.54 -0.23
CA GLU A 126 17.02 -20.91 -1.12
C GLU A 126 16.04 -19.93 -0.40
N GLY A 127 16.48 -19.25 0.66
CA GLY A 127 15.66 -18.33 1.45
C GLY A 127 15.54 -16.94 0.81
N LEU A 128 14.37 -16.30 0.96
CA LEU A 128 14.20 -14.88 0.66
C LEU A 128 15.13 -14.06 1.57
N PRO A 129 15.72 -12.95 1.05
CA PRO A 129 16.60 -12.09 1.84
C PRO A 129 15.85 -11.52 3.06
N VAL A 130 16.34 -11.86 4.24
CA VAL A 130 15.75 -11.42 5.51
C VAL A 130 16.53 -10.19 6.01
N TYR A 131 15.80 -9.18 6.47
CA TYR A 131 16.42 -8.02 7.10
C TYR A 131 17.13 -8.41 8.40
N ASP A 132 18.40 -8.03 8.55
CA ASP A 132 19.29 -8.39 9.66
C ASP A 132 18.93 -7.77 11.04
N GLY A 133 17.83 -7.05 11.13
CA GLY A 133 17.39 -6.41 12.38
C GLY A 133 18.29 -5.27 12.90
N HIS A 134 19.19 -4.74 12.08
CA HIS A 134 20.20 -3.74 12.47
C HIS A 134 19.67 -2.59 13.36
N CYS A 135 18.48 -2.07 13.08
CA CYS A 135 17.88 -1.00 13.88
C CYS A 135 16.92 -1.51 14.97
N ARG A 136 16.71 -2.80 15.11
CA ARG A 136 15.71 -3.39 16.02
C ARG A 136 16.09 -3.20 17.50
N ARG A 137 17.38 -3.08 17.79
CA ARG A 137 17.95 -3.04 19.14
C ARG A 137 18.54 -1.68 19.51
N LEU A 138 18.25 -0.61 18.75
CA LEU A 138 18.71 0.72 19.06
C LEU A 138 18.11 1.18 20.41
N SER A 139 18.94 1.81 21.24
CA SER A 139 18.51 2.47 22.47
C SER A 139 17.72 3.75 22.13
N ALA A 140 16.96 4.27 23.09
CA ALA A 140 16.24 5.53 22.91
C ALA A 140 17.17 6.71 22.59
N GLU A 141 18.38 6.72 23.17
CA GLU A 141 19.40 7.74 22.93
C GLU A 141 19.93 7.66 21.47
N GLU A 142 20.25 6.46 21.00
CA GLU A 142 20.69 6.23 19.61
C GLU A 142 19.60 6.59 18.60
N VAL A 143 18.34 6.32 18.91
CA VAL A 143 17.19 6.72 18.08
C VAL A 143 17.11 8.23 18.01
N ALA A 144 17.12 8.93 19.16
CA ALA A 144 17.03 10.38 19.21
C ALA A 144 18.20 11.08 18.48
N ASP A 145 19.40 10.49 18.53
CA ASP A 145 20.54 11.04 17.79
C ASP A 145 20.39 10.88 16.28
N ARG A 146 19.93 9.72 15.81
CA ARG A 146 19.72 9.46 14.38
C ARG A 146 18.57 10.27 13.79
N GLU A 147 17.53 10.54 14.55
CA GLU A 147 16.39 11.36 14.14
C GLU A 147 16.78 12.81 13.81
N LYS A 148 17.85 13.33 14.39
CA LYS A 148 18.39 14.66 14.04
C LYS A 148 18.84 14.75 12.58
N GLY A 149 19.27 13.64 12.00
CA GLY A 149 19.79 13.58 10.63
C GLY A 149 18.82 13.02 9.59
N LYS A 150 17.88 12.16 10.01
CA LYS A 150 17.00 11.46 9.07
C LYS A 150 15.72 10.96 9.74
N ALA A 151 14.58 11.23 9.12
CA ALA A 151 13.32 10.61 9.52
C ALA A 151 13.38 9.07 9.34
N PRO A 152 12.91 8.29 10.34
CA PRO A 152 12.91 6.83 10.26
C PRO A 152 11.82 6.29 9.34
N SER A 153 12.08 5.10 8.80
CA SER A 153 11.00 4.21 8.35
C SER A 153 10.59 3.32 9.53
N TRP A 154 9.32 3.00 9.64
CA TRP A 154 8.82 2.15 10.71
C TRP A 154 8.74 0.70 10.27
N ARG A 155 9.17 -0.24 11.13
CA ARG A 155 9.13 -1.69 10.89
C ARG A 155 8.37 -2.40 11.98
N LEU A 156 7.55 -3.39 11.61
CA LEU A 156 6.90 -4.29 12.56
C LEU A 156 7.95 -5.17 13.26
N ARG A 157 7.72 -5.44 14.55
CA ARG A 157 8.45 -6.47 15.30
C ARG A 157 7.82 -7.83 14.99
N MET A 158 8.40 -8.54 14.04
CA MET A 158 8.03 -9.93 13.81
C MET A 158 8.75 -10.82 14.84
N GLU A 159 8.07 -11.84 15.34
CA GLU A 159 8.73 -12.89 16.14
C GLU A 159 9.74 -13.63 15.26
N GLU A 160 10.88 -13.98 15.84
CA GLU A 160 11.87 -14.82 15.16
C GLU A 160 11.30 -16.25 15.20
N SER A 161 10.98 -16.79 14.03
CA SER A 161 10.49 -18.18 13.86
C SER A 161 11.62 -19.18 14.01
#